data_f29e2894d176b096b9486d42c5f10d7a
#
_entry.id   f29e2894d176b096b9486d42c5f10d7a
#
_cell.length_a   1.000
_cell.length_b   1.000
_cell.length_c   1.000
_cell.angle_alpha   90.00
_cell.angle_beta   90.00
_cell.angle_gamma   90.00
#
_symmetry.space_group_name_H-M   'P 1'
#
loop_
_entity.id
_entity.type
_entity.pdbx_description
1 polymer ?
#
loop_
_entity_poly.entity_id
_entity_poly.type
_entity_poly.pdbx_seq_one_letter_code
_entity_poly.pdbx_strand_id
1 'polypeptide(L)'
;MNSLYISLFATAVLLVATAERTKKDHYRFRSDQPTEGEDEEEPHPHRHDPFSTIIPVARCRHNFNDRTETAINRQINFYMHSAYVYNSMAHYFGRCDIALPGFQKFFEQMTTEQRQHTEALMKYQNLRGGQVNLQQVTAPTTNDWGTGLDAMIQALELEKTINQELLELHIVAMQHDDIHAASFIHSTFLAPQVEKLFTISQYITNLERVGPGLGEYMFDKLPQN
;
A
#
# COMPACT_ATOMS: atom_id res chain seq x y z
N MET A 1 16.28 22.30 -1.21
CA MET A 1 16.52 21.10 -0.40
C MET A 1 15.54 19.96 -0.66
N ASN A 2 14.47 20.18 -1.46
CA ASN A 2 13.41 19.18 -1.69
C ASN A 2 13.75 18.04 -2.67
N SER A 3 14.82 18.16 -3.45
CA SER A 3 15.17 17.11 -4.45
C SER A 3 15.80 15.86 -3.85
N LEU A 4 16.39 15.95 -2.65
CA LEU A 4 17.05 14.81 -2.00
C LEU A 4 16.07 13.84 -1.31
N TYR A 5 14.92 14.32 -0.86
CA TYR A 5 13.92 13.47 -0.17
C TYR A 5 13.12 12.58 -1.14
N ILE A 6 12.83 13.08 -2.33
CA ILE A 6 12.16 12.30 -3.40
C ILE A 6 13.04 11.14 -3.86
N SER A 7 14.37 11.35 -3.90
CA SER A 7 15.35 10.32 -4.28
C SER A 7 15.43 9.19 -3.25
N LEU A 8 15.28 9.47 -1.95
CA LEU A 8 15.38 8.47 -0.88
C LEU A 8 14.16 7.55 -0.79
N PHE A 9 12.95 8.05 -1.09
CA PHE A 9 11.75 7.21 -1.13
C PHE A 9 11.74 6.25 -2.34
N ALA A 10 12.14 6.75 -3.51
CA ALA A 10 12.29 5.93 -4.72
C ALA A 10 13.38 4.85 -4.57
N THR A 11 14.47 5.15 -3.86
CA THR A 11 15.55 4.20 -3.61
C THR A 11 15.18 3.12 -2.58
N ALA A 12 14.37 3.41 -1.57
CA ALA A 12 13.90 2.41 -0.61
C ALA A 12 12.97 1.38 -1.26
N VAL A 13 12.09 1.78 -2.15
CA VAL A 13 11.21 0.88 -2.91
C VAL A 13 12.01 0.04 -3.92
N LEU A 14 13.05 0.63 -4.57
CA LEU A 14 13.92 -0.10 -5.48
C LEU A 14 14.81 -1.14 -4.76
N LEU A 15 15.26 -0.86 -3.54
CA LEU A 15 16.09 -1.78 -2.75
C LEU A 15 15.33 -3.03 -2.30
N VAL A 16 14.03 -2.93 -2.02
CA VAL A 16 13.20 -4.10 -1.71
C VAL A 16 13.00 -4.97 -2.95
N ALA A 17 12.78 -4.37 -4.11
CA ALA A 17 12.62 -5.11 -5.37
C ALA A 17 13.91 -5.82 -5.84
N THR A 18 15.09 -5.26 -5.54
CA THR A 18 16.37 -5.88 -5.87
C THR A 18 16.75 -7.00 -4.90
N ALA A 19 16.35 -6.90 -3.61
CA ALA A 19 16.58 -7.96 -2.63
C ALA A 19 15.77 -9.23 -2.91
N GLU A 20 14.59 -9.10 -3.52
CA GLU A 20 13.80 -10.26 -3.96
C GLU A 20 14.38 -10.93 -5.22
N ARG A 21 15.00 -10.16 -6.13
CA ARG A 21 15.67 -10.74 -7.30
C ARG A 21 16.88 -11.60 -6.92
N THR A 22 17.72 -11.15 -6.01
CA THR A 22 18.92 -11.90 -5.57
C THR A 22 18.59 -13.17 -4.80
N LYS A 23 17.45 -13.26 -4.12
CA LYS A 23 17.00 -14.51 -3.49
C LYS A 23 16.55 -15.57 -4.51
N LYS A 24 15.94 -15.18 -5.63
CA LYS A 24 15.51 -16.11 -6.67
C LYS A 24 16.68 -16.78 -7.42
N ASP A 25 17.79 -16.07 -7.60
CA ASP A 25 18.94 -16.59 -8.33
C ASP A 25 19.80 -17.55 -7.48
N HIS A 26 19.69 -17.48 -6.13
CA HIS A 26 20.45 -18.38 -5.25
C HIS A 26 19.86 -19.78 -5.09
N TYR A 27 18.56 -19.98 -5.44
CA TYR A 27 17.91 -21.29 -5.41
C TYR A 27 18.04 -22.09 -6.72
N ARG A 28 18.56 -21.51 -7.80
CA ARG A 28 18.62 -22.13 -9.12
C ARG A 28 19.93 -22.86 -9.44
N PHE A 29 20.92 -22.84 -8.55
CA PHE A 29 22.29 -23.34 -8.85
C PHE A 29 22.66 -24.64 -8.13
N ARG A 30 21.70 -25.46 -7.68
CA ARG A 30 22.05 -26.70 -6.95
C ARG A 30 21.29 -27.95 -7.42
N SER A 31 21.18 -28.12 -8.72
CA SER A 31 20.59 -29.38 -9.25
C SER A 31 21.22 -29.81 -10.57
N ASP A 32 22.53 -29.98 -10.63
CA ASP A 32 23.16 -30.77 -11.70
C ASP A 32 24.50 -31.35 -11.22
N GLN A 33 24.45 -32.52 -10.63
CA GLN A 33 25.56 -33.46 -10.61
C GLN A 33 25.02 -34.88 -10.84
N PRO A 34 25.52 -35.59 -11.80
CA PRO A 34 25.11 -36.99 -12.05
C PRO A 34 25.88 -37.93 -11.12
N THR A 35 25.19 -38.75 -10.38
CA THR A 35 25.77 -39.96 -9.75
C THR A 35 25.19 -41.18 -10.44
N GLU A 36 26.09 -41.90 -11.13
CA GLU A 36 25.86 -43.27 -11.58
C GLU A 36 25.81 -44.19 -10.36
N GLY A 37 24.85 -45.11 -10.36
CA GLY A 37 24.69 -46.14 -9.34
C GLY A 37 23.35 -46.85 -9.54
N GLU A 38 23.34 -47.87 -10.38
CA GLU A 38 22.21 -48.80 -10.56
C GLU A 38 22.09 -49.63 -9.27
N ASP A 39 20.95 -49.53 -8.58
CA ASP A 39 20.40 -50.57 -7.73
C ASP A 39 18.90 -50.57 -7.89
N GLU A 40 18.37 -51.69 -8.38
CA GLU A 40 16.95 -51.97 -8.56
C GLU A 40 16.28 -52.07 -7.19
N GLU A 41 15.52 -51.06 -6.77
CA GLU A 41 14.63 -51.14 -5.63
C GLU A 41 13.17 -51.27 -6.08
N GLU A 42 12.51 -52.30 -5.54
CA GLU A 42 11.08 -52.60 -5.69
C GLU A 42 10.18 -51.39 -5.34
N PRO A 43 8.98 -51.28 -5.95
CA PRO A 43 8.08 -50.16 -5.70
C PRO A 43 7.51 -50.22 -4.28
N HIS A 44 8.08 -49.46 -3.36
CA HIS A 44 7.49 -49.23 -2.06
C HIS A 44 6.16 -48.46 -2.18
N PRO A 45 5.11 -48.87 -1.43
CA PRO A 45 3.84 -48.16 -1.45
C PRO A 45 4.02 -46.70 -1.01
N HIS A 46 3.48 -45.79 -1.82
CA HIS A 46 3.54 -44.36 -1.62
C HIS A 46 3.33 -43.98 -0.16
N ARG A 47 4.41 -43.60 0.52
CA ARG A 47 4.36 -42.95 1.83
C ARG A 47 3.67 -41.62 1.59
N HIS A 48 2.44 -41.47 2.05
CA HIS A 48 1.77 -40.19 2.17
C HIS A 48 2.63 -39.29 3.06
N ASP A 49 3.25 -38.29 2.45
CA ASP A 49 3.92 -37.24 3.18
C ASP A 49 2.85 -36.42 3.91
N PRO A 50 2.74 -36.50 5.27
CA PRO A 50 1.68 -35.82 6.00
C PRO A 50 1.83 -34.29 6.03
N PHE A 51 2.89 -33.74 5.41
CA PHE A 51 3.18 -32.30 5.32
C PHE A 51 3.06 -31.71 3.91
N SER A 52 2.61 -32.47 2.92
CA SER A 52 2.16 -31.89 1.66
C SER A 52 0.85 -31.15 1.92
N THR A 53 0.93 -29.96 2.48
CA THR A 53 -0.18 -29.02 2.58
C THR A 53 -0.49 -28.52 1.17
N ILE A 54 -1.25 -29.31 0.42
CA ILE A 54 -1.98 -28.78 -0.74
C ILE A 54 -2.96 -27.78 -0.13
N ILE A 55 -2.62 -26.47 -0.18
CA ILE A 55 -3.57 -25.42 0.21
C ILE A 55 -4.74 -25.58 -0.77
N PRO A 56 -5.93 -25.98 -0.30
CA PRO A 56 -7.03 -26.22 -1.20
C PRO A 56 -7.41 -24.91 -1.88
N VAL A 57 -7.41 -24.90 -3.21
CA VAL A 57 -7.92 -23.75 -3.97
C VAL A 57 -9.34 -23.48 -3.53
N ALA A 58 -9.64 -22.24 -3.13
CA ALA A 58 -10.98 -21.87 -2.66
C ALA A 58 -12.03 -22.16 -3.75
N ARG A 59 -13.14 -22.79 -3.37
CA ARG A 59 -14.19 -23.24 -4.31
C ARG A 59 -14.80 -22.10 -5.13
N CYS A 60 -14.76 -20.88 -4.60
CA CYS A 60 -15.26 -19.67 -5.28
C CYS A 60 -14.24 -19.03 -6.21
N ARG A 61 -12.98 -19.52 -6.26
CA ARG A 61 -11.95 -18.94 -7.12
C ARG A 61 -12.26 -19.23 -8.58
N HIS A 62 -12.54 -18.17 -9.33
CA HIS A 62 -12.81 -18.22 -10.75
C HIS A 62 -12.31 -16.95 -11.41
N ASN A 63 -11.54 -17.08 -12.49
CA ASN A 63 -10.92 -15.97 -13.23
C ASN A 63 -10.24 -14.95 -12.32
N PHE A 64 -9.44 -15.44 -11.36
CA PHE A 64 -8.70 -14.61 -10.41
C PHE A 64 -7.23 -15.05 -10.45
N ASN A 65 -6.42 -14.24 -11.13
CA ASN A 65 -5.01 -14.55 -11.38
C ASN A 65 -4.16 -14.32 -10.14
N ASP A 66 -3.14 -15.15 -9.91
CA ASP A 66 -2.23 -15.05 -8.76
C ASP A 66 -1.46 -13.71 -8.73
N ARG A 67 -1.18 -13.11 -9.90
CA ARG A 67 -0.55 -11.79 -9.98
C ARG A 67 -1.50 -10.68 -9.53
N THR A 68 -2.79 -10.77 -9.88
CA THR A 68 -3.82 -9.84 -9.39
C THR A 68 -3.96 -9.97 -7.87
N GLU A 69 -4.01 -11.21 -7.36
CA GLU A 69 -4.05 -11.49 -5.92
C GLU A 69 -2.83 -10.90 -5.19
N THR A 70 -1.63 -11.11 -5.72
CA THR A 70 -0.39 -10.56 -5.15
C THR A 70 -0.38 -9.02 -5.16
N ALA A 71 -0.84 -8.41 -6.25
CA ALA A 71 -0.92 -6.96 -6.37
C ALA A 71 -1.96 -6.35 -5.40
N ILE A 72 -3.10 -7.03 -5.17
CA ILE A 72 -4.08 -6.64 -4.15
C ILE A 72 -3.45 -6.72 -2.75
N ASN A 73 -2.72 -7.79 -2.42
CA ASN A 73 -2.03 -7.92 -1.13
C ASN A 73 -0.99 -6.80 -0.92
N ARG A 74 -0.25 -6.43 -1.97
CA ARG A 74 0.67 -5.28 -1.92
C ARG A 74 -0.08 -3.99 -1.61
N GLN A 75 -1.21 -3.73 -2.28
CA GLN A 75 -2.02 -2.55 -2.05
C GLN A 75 -2.64 -2.52 -0.64
N ILE A 76 -3.08 -3.66 -0.10
CA ILE A 76 -3.53 -3.79 1.29
C ILE A 76 -2.44 -3.31 2.25
N ASN A 77 -1.22 -3.80 2.11
CA ASN A 77 -0.09 -3.43 2.96
C ASN A 77 0.30 -1.95 2.78
N PHE A 78 0.18 -1.41 1.58
CA PHE A 78 0.44 0.01 1.31
C PHE A 78 -0.60 0.93 1.98
N TYR A 79 -1.88 0.58 1.95
CA TYR A 79 -2.91 1.32 2.69
C TYR A 79 -2.71 1.24 4.20
N MET A 80 -2.28 0.10 4.75
CA MET A 80 -1.94 -0.01 6.16
C MET A 80 -0.77 0.92 6.54
N HIS A 81 0.26 1.00 5.71
CA HIS A 81 1.36 1.95 5.89
C HIS A 81 0.87 3.40 5.82
N SER A 82 0.05 3.74 4.84
CA SER A 82 -0.51 5.09 4.68
C SER A 82 -1.37 5.49 5.87
N ALA A 83 -2.20 4.57 6.40
CA ALA A 83 -2.94 4.79 7.64
C ALA A 83 -2.02 5.06 8.83
N TYR A 84 -0.87 4.40 8.92
CA TYR A 84 0.11 4.63 9.97
C TYR A 84 0.77 6.02 9.84
N VAL A 85 1.10 6.43 8.63
CA VAL A 85 1.63 7.78 8.35
C VAL A 85 0.62 8.86 8.76
N TYR A 86 -0.64 8.76 8.32
CA TYR A 86 -1.68 9.73 8.67
C TYR A 86 -2.00 9.75 10.16
N ASN A 87 -1.97 8.60 10.84
CA ASN A 87 -2.13 8.54 12.29
C ASN A 87 -1.00 9.27 13.03
N SER A 88 0.24 9.18 12.52
CA SER A 88 1.37 9.94 13.06
C SER A 88 1.19 11.45 12.85
N MET A 89 0.75 11.89 11.67
CA MET A 89 0.42 13.30 11.40
C MET A 89 -0.67 13.82 12.34
N ALA A 90 -1.76 13.06 12.52
CA ALA A 90 -2.87 13.45 13.38
C ALA A 90 -2.40 13.72 14.82
N HIS A 91 -1.64 12.79 15.39
CA HIS A 91 -1.14 12.95 16.78
C HIS A 91 -0.07 14.02 16.91
N TYR A 92 0.68 14.34 15.86
CA TYR A 92 1.61 15.48 15.85
C TYR A 92 0.85 16.80 16.01
N PHE A 93 -0.22 17.02 15.22
CA PHE A 93 -1.01 18.25 15.27
C PHE A 93 -1.88 18.37 16.54
N GLY A 94 -2.18 17.26 17.22
CA GLY A 94 -2.86 17.24 18.51
C GLY A 94 -1.97 17.57 19.71
N ARG A 95 -0.65 17.75 19.53
CA ARG A 95 0.27 18.11 20.62
C ARG A 95 -0.03 19.52 21.17
N CYS A 96 0.18 19.72 22.46
CA CYS A 96 -0.10 21.01 23.12
C CYS A 96 0.80 22.16 22.65
N ASP A 97 1.97 21.86 22.11
CA ASP A 97 2.94 22.82 21.55
C ASP A 97 2.71 23.13 20.06
N ILE A 98 1.86 22.38 19.37
CA ILE A 98 1.41 22.63 17.99
C ILE A 98 -0.02 23.18 17.97
N ALA A 99 -0.96 22.51 18.63
CA ALA A 99 -2.33 22.96 18.91
C ALA A 99 -3.15 23.35 17.66
N LEU A 100 -3.11 22.52 16.61
CA LEU A 100 -3.88 22.68 15.38
C LEU A 100 -4.92 21.55 15.25
N PRO A 101 -6.07 21.63 15.96
CA PRO A 101 -7.06 20.56 16.02
C PRO A 101 -7.81 20.31 14.70
N GLY A 102 -7.87 21.29 13.80
CA GLY A 102 -8.44 21.10 12.46
C GLY A 102 -7.59 20.17 11.61
N PHE A 103 -6.27 20.36 11.59
CA PHE A 103 -5.34 19.44 10.94
C PHE A 103 -5.36 18.06 11.61
N GLN A 104 -5.39 17.99 12.94
CA GLN A 104 -5.55 16.73 13.65
C GLN A 104 -6.76 15.96 13.12
N LYS A 105 -7.93 16.59 13.12
CA LYS A 105 -9.19 15.99 12.67
C LYS A 105 -9.11 15.54 11.21
N PHE A 106 -8.53 16.37 10.33
CA PHE A 106 -8.34 16.01 8.93
C PHE A 106 -7.52 14.72 8.76
N PHE A 107 -6.37 14.64 9.43
CA PHE A 107 -5.51 13.44 9.35
C PHE A 107 -6.10 12.20 10.05
N GLU A 108 -6.93 12.38 11.08
CA GLU A 108 -7.73 11.29 11.67
C GLU A 108 -8.77 10.74 10.67
N GLN A 109 -9.40 11.62 9.89
CA GLN A 109 -10.31 11.21 8.82
C GLN A 109 -9.57 10.44 7.73
N MET A 110 -8.41 10.96 7.28
CA MET A 110 -7.56 10.26 6.31
C MET A 110 -7.12 8.88 6.83
N THR A 111 -6.74 8.77 8.11
CA THR A 111 -6.41 7.48 8.75
C THR A 111 -7.58 6.50 8.66
N THR A 112 -8.77 6.98 8.98
CA THR A 112 -10.00 6.15 8.95
C THR A 112 -10.31 5.67 7.55
N GLU A 113 -10.19 6.54 6.57
CA GLU A 113 -10.40 6.23 5.16
C GLU A 113 -9.43 5.16 4.65
N GLN A 114 -8.12 5.28 4.94
CA GLN A 114 -7.14 4.27 4.54
C GLN A 114 -7.42 2.90 5.17
N ARG A 115 -7.91 2.87 6.42
CA ARG A 115 -8.35 1.63 7.07
C ARG A 115 -9.58 1.02 6.38
N GLN A 116 -10.55 1.84 5.99
CA GLN A 116 -11.73 1.39 5.24
C GLN A 116 -11.33 0.82 3.87
N HIS A 117 -10.39 1.46 3.17
CA HIS A 117 -9.85 0.95 1.91
C HIS A 117 -9.13 -0.39 2.09
N THR A 118 -8.33 -0.53 3.15
CA THR A 118 -7.70 -1.79 3.54
C THR A 118 -8.74 -2.91 3.71
N GLU A 119 -9.80 -2.65 4.49
CA GLU A 119 -10.89 -3.62 4.71
C GLU A 119 -11.63 -3.98 3.41
N ALA A 120 -11.90 -3.00 2.56
CA ALA A 120 -12.58 -3.23 1.29
C ALA A 120 -11.78 -4.19 0.39
N LEU A 121 -10.45 -3.99 0.29
CA LEU A 121 -9.56 -4.89 -0.45
C LEU A 121 -9.48 -6.29 0.17
N MET A 122 -9.38 -6.39 1.50
CA MET A 122 -9.37 -7.69 2.19
C MET A 122 -10.66 -8.47 1.96
N LYS A 123 -11.81 -7.81 2.06
CA LYS A 123 -13.13 -8.40 1.75
C LYS A 123 -13.20 -8.85 0.29
N TYR A 124 -12.69 -8.02 -0.62
CA TYR A 124 -12.63 -8.35 -2.03
C TYR A 124 -11.74 -9.57 -2.32
N GLN A 125 -10.55 -9.64 -1.71
CA GLN A 125 -9.63 -10.76 -1.81
C GLN A 125 -10.31 -12.07 -1.42
N ASN A 126 -10.98 -12.09 -0.26
CA ASN A 126 -11.72 -13.25 0.23
C ASN A 126 -12.90 -13.61 -0.69
N LEU A 127 -13.65 -12.60 -1.18
CA LEU A 127 -14.77 -12.81 -2.11
C LEU A 127 -14.33 -13.51 -3.40
N ARG A 128 -13.13 -13.18 -3.91
CA ARG A 128 -12.57 -13.77 -5.13
C ARG A 128 -11.88 -15.12 -4.90
N GLY A 129 -11.86 -15.61 -3.65
CA GLY A 129 -11.20 -16.88 -3.30
C GLY A 129 -9.67 -16.78 -3.25
N GLY A 130 -9.14 -15.57 -3.04
CA GLY A 130 -7.74 -15.33 -2.74
C GLY A 130 -7.46 -15.38 -1.24
N GLN A 131 -6.20 -15.20 -0.88
CA GLN A 131 -5.72 -15.19 0.51
C GLN A 131 -5.14 -13.82 0.87
N VAL A 132 -5.56 -13.28 2.01
CA VAL A 132 -4.97 -12.06 2.56
C VAL A 132 -3.62 -12.41 3.18
N ASN A 133 -2.56 -11.80 2.66
CA ASN A 133 -1.19 -11.98 3.15
C ASN A 133 -0.68 -10.64 3.71
N LEU A 134 -0.67 -10.54 5.05
CA LEU A 134 -0.21 -9.35 5.75
C LEU A 134 1.30 -9.38 5.94
N GLN A 135 1.95 -8.25 5.65
CA GLN A 135 3.38 -8.07 5.80
C GLN A 135 3.68 -7.08 6.93
N GLN A 136 4.94 -6.94 7.28
CA GLN A 136 5.37 -5.93 8.24
C GLN A 136 5.10 -4.53 7.70
N VAL A 137 4.42 -3.70 8.50
CA VAL A 137 4.19 -2.29 8.21
C VAL A 137 5.39 -1.48 8.69
N THR A 138 6.02 -0.75 7.77
CA THR A 138 7.15 0.13 8.10
C THR A 138 6.66 1.38 8.83
N ALA A 139 7.39 1.82 9.86
CA ALA A 139 7.11 3.07 10.55
C ALA A 139 7.27 4.28 9.62
N PRO A 140 6.58 5.41 9.89
CA PRO A 140 6.83 6.66 9.20
C PRO A 140 8.31 7.08 9.28
N THR A 141 8.81 7.73 8.24
CA THR A 141 10.23 8.15 8.16
C THR A 141 10.56 9.32 9.08
N THR A 142 9.56 10.03 9.55
CA THR A 142 9.67 11.16 10.47
C THR A 142 8.54 11.15 11.49
N ASN A 143 8.77 11.80 12.64
CA ASN A 143 7.76 12.12 13.64
C ASN A 143 7.56 13.64 13.78
N ASP A 144 8.28 14.43 12.99
CA ASP A 144 8.15 15.89 12.91
C ASP A 144 7.60 16.24 11.52
N TRP A 145 6.37 16.75 11.49
CA TRP A 145 5.65 17.03 10.26
C TRP A 145 5.67 18.50 9.87
N GLY A 146 6.38 19.34 10.65
CA GLY A 146 6.56 20.76 10.37
C GLY A 146 5.29 21.57 10.53
N THR A 147 5.05 22.49 9.59
CA THR A 147 3.83 23.29 9.52
C THR A 147 2.66 22.51 8.90
N GLY A 148 1.43 23.03 9.04
CA GLY A 148 0.29 22.47 8.32
C GLY A 148 0.47 22.43 6.80
N LEU A 149 1.16 23.44 6.24
CA LEU A 149 1.54 23.45 4.83
C LEU A 149 2.50 22.30 4.48
N ASP A 150 3.56 22.10 5.28
CA ASP A 150 4.53 21.02 5.05
C ASP A 150 3.85 19.64 5.10
N ALA A 151 2.96 19.44 6.07
CA ALA A 151 2.20 18.19 6.20
C ALA A 151 1.22 17.97 5.05
N MET A 152 0.53 19.01 4.57
CA MET A 152 -0.36 18.90 3.40
C MET A 152 0.40 18.60 2.11
N ILE A 153 1.60 19.15 1.93
CA ILE A 153 2.47 18.81 0.79
C ILE A 153 2.87 17.33 0.86
N GLN A 154 3.26 16.83 2.04
CA GLN A 154 3.61 15.42 2.22
C GLN A 154 2.39 14.50 2.02
N ALA A 155 1.20 14.91 2.47
CA ALA A 155 -0.05 14.21 2.22
C ALA A 155 -0.35 14.12 0.72
N LEU A 156 -0.17 15.21 -0.04
CA LEU A 156 -0.37 15.19 -1.49
C LEU A 156 0.57 14.21 -2.20
N GLU A 157 1.83 14.17 -1.81
CA GLU A 157 2.81 13.23 -2.39
C GLU A 157 2.47 11.77 -2.04
N LEU A 158 2.01 11.52 -0.81
CA LEU A 158 1.54 10.19 -0.40
C LEU A 158 0.31 9.76 -1.23
N GLU A 159 -0.68 10.65 -1.42
CA GLU A 159 -1.87 10.36 -2.22
C GLU A 159 -1.55 10.16 -3.71
N LYS A 160 -0.58 10.88 -4.26
CA LYS A 160 -0.07 10.62 -5.62
C LYS A 160 0.56 9.22 -5.74
N THR A 161 1.30 8.82 -4.72
CA THR A 161 1.89 7.48 -4.66
C THR A 161 0.81 6.40 -4.56
N ILE A 162 -0.20 6.60 -3.72
CA ILE A 162 -1.38 5.72 -3.63
C ILE A 162 -2.05 5.60 -5.00
N ASN A 163 -2.27 6.71 -5.68
CA ASN A 163 -2.89 6.72 -7.02
C ASN A 163 -2.05 5.94 -8.03
N GLN A 164 -0.73 6.08 -8.01
CA GLN A 164 0.16 5.34 -8.91
C GLN A 164 0.10 3.82 -8.65
N GLU A 165 0.13 3.39 -7.40
CA GLU A 165 0.01 1.97 -7.02
C GLU A 165 -1.35 1.39 -7.44
N LEU A 166 -2.43 2.17 -7.31
CA LEU A 166 -3.78 1.78 -7.78
C LEU A 166 -3.85 1.65 -9.31
N LEU A 167 -3.20 2.55 -10.05
CA LEU A 167 -3.11 2.46 -11.50
C LEU A 167 -2.34 1.19 -11.92
N GLU A 168 -1.24 0.88 -11.25
CA GLU A 168 -0.49 -0.36 -11.50
C GLU A 168 -1.32 -1.60 -11.21
N LEU A 169 -2.05 -1.62 -10.08
CA LEU A 169 -2.97 -2.72 -9.74
C LEU A 169 -4.07 -2.87 -10.80
N HIS A 170 -4.65 -1.76 -11.28
CA HIS A 170 -5.65 -1.78 -12.34
C HIS A 170 -5.08 -2.35 -13.66
N ILE A 171 -3.87 -1.95 -14.03
CA ILE A 171 -3.17 -2.47 -15.22
C ILE A 171 -2.94 -3.98 -15.10
N VAL A 172 -2.50 -4.46 -13.93
CA VAL A 172 -2.31 -5.91 -13.68
C VAL A 172 -3.62 -6.67 -13.86
N ALA A 173 -4.74 -6.15 -13.32
CA ALA A 173 -6.05 -6.78 -13.49
C ALA A 173 -6.47 -6.86 -14.98
N MET A 174 -6.27 -5.76 -15.73
CA MET A 174 -6.57 -5.72 -17.17
C MET A 174 -5.68 -6.66 -17.99
N GLN A 175 -4.39 -6.77 -17.67
CA GLN A 175 -3.46 -7.69 -18.36
C GLN A 175 -3.82 -9.17 -18.20
N HIS A 176 -4.62 -9.50 -17.20
CA HIS A 176 -5.09 -10.84 -16.91
C HIS A 176 -6.59 -11.04 -17.18
N ASP A 177 -7.20 -10.14 -17.97
CA ASP A 177 -8.61 -10.18 -18.35
C ASP A 177 -9.58 -10.27 -17.16
N ASP A 178 -9.15 -9.74 -15.98
CA ASP A 178 -10.00 -9.67 -14.80
C ASP A 178 -10.80 -8.35 -14.79
N ILE A 179 -11.83 -8.31 -15.66
CA ILE A 179 -12.70 -7.14 -15.82
C ILE A 179 -13.38 -6.77 -14.51
N HIS A 180 -13.72 -7.76 -13.67
CA HIS A 180 -14.38 -7.51 -12.40
C HIS A 180 -13.43 -6.80 -11.42
N ALA A 181 -12.17 -7.24 -11.32
CA ALA A 181 -11.17 -6.58 -10.49
C ALA A 181 -10.87 -5.16 -10.99
N ALA A 182 -10.67 -4.99 -12.30
CA ALA A 182 -10.42 -3.68 -12.90
C ALA A 182 -11.58 -2.70 -12.63
N SER A 183 -12.83 -3.12 -12.80
CA SER A 183 -14.02 -2.31 -12.51
C SER A 183 -14.12 -1.95 -11.03
N PHE A 184 -13.90 -2.90 -10.13
CA PHE A 184 -13.92 -2.67 -8.69
C PHE A 184 -12.86 -1.66 -8.27
N ILE A 185 -11.62 -1.82 -8.74
CA ILE A 185 -10.51 -0.90 -8.43
C ILE A 185 -10.82 0.50 -8.93
N HIS A 186 -11.31 0.61 -10.17
CA HIS A 186 -11.64 1.90 -10.77
C HIS A 186 -12.74 2.63 -10.00
N SER A 187 -13.87 1.97 -9.76
CA SER A 187 -15.04 2.61 -9.16
C SER A 187 -14.87 2.91 -7.68
N THR A 188 -14.18 2.04 -6.95
CA THR A 188 -14.06 2.16 -5.49
C THR A 188 -12.91 3.06 -5.06
N PHE A 189 -11.82 3.09 -5.82
CA PHE A 189 -10.59 3.77 -5.40
C PHE A 189 -10.13 4.86 -6.38
N LEU A 190 -9.98 4.55 -7.68
CA LEU A 190 -9.39 5.50 -8.65
C LEU A 190 -10.29 6.71 -8.92
N ALA A 191 -11.60 6.50 -9.04
CA ALA A 191 -12.51 7.61 -9.33
C ALA A 191 -12.56 8.65 -8.20
N PRO A 192 -12.70 8.26 -6.90
CA PRO A 192 -12.65 9.23 -5.80
C PRO A 192 -11.28 9.88 -5.61
N GLN A 193 -10.20 9.21 -6.01
CA GLN A 193 -8.83 9.70 -5.83
C GLN A 193 -8.56 11.01 -6.56
N VAL A 194 -9.20 11.21 -7.72
CA VAL A 194 -9.05 12.46 -8.52
C VAL A 194 -9.54 13.67 -7.72
N GLU A 195 -10.71 13.56 -7.09
CA GLU A 195 -11.28 14.65 -6.27
C GLU A 195 -10.47 14.90 -5.01
N LYS A 196 -9.92 13.83 -4.40
CA LYS A 196 -9.06 13.94 -3.24
C LYS A 196 -7.77 14.72 -3.55
N LEU A 197 -7.07 14.37 -4.62
CA LEU A 197 -5.87 15.08 -5.07
C LEU A 197 -6.16 16.56 -5.35
N PHE A 198 -7.29 16.85 -5.98
CA PHE A 198 -7.73 18.22 -6.24
C PHE A 198 -7.98 18.99 -4.94
N THR A 199 -8.69 18.40 -3.98
CA THR A 199 -9.02 19.04 -2.69
C THR A 199 -7.75 19.34 -1.88
N ILE A 200 -6.83 18.39 -1.74
CA ILE A 200 -5.57 18.62 -1.02
C ILE A 200 -4.74 19.71 -1.72
N SER A 201 -4.71 19.73 -3.05
CA SER A 201 -4.01 20.77 -3.81
C SER A 201 -4.60 22.16 -3.56
N GLN A 202 -5.93 22.27 -3.43
CA GLN A 202 -6.58 23.54 -3.06
C GLN A 202 -6.23 23.98 -1.64
N TYR A 203 -6.13 23.05 -0.69
CA TYR A 203 -5.71 23.36 0.69
C TYR A 203 -4.27 23.88 0.73
N ILE A 204 -3.35 23.27 -0.01
CA ILE A 204 -1.97 23.75 -0.16
C ILE A 204 -1.96 25.17 -0.71
N THR A 205 -2.67 25.43 -1.81
CA THR A 205 -2.74 26.78 -2.42
C THR A 205 -3.31 27.82 -1.44
N ASN A 206 -4.30 27.44 -0.65
CA ASN A 206 -4.88 28.35 0.35
C ASN A 206 -3.90 28.62 1.50
N LEU A 207 -3.20 27.60 2.00
CA LEU A 207 -2.17 27.73 3.03
C LEU A 207 -1.01 28.61 2.58
N GLU A 208 -0.53 28.44 1.34
CA GLU A 208 0.48 29.32 0.75
C GLU A 208 0.02 30.78 0.69
N ARG A 209 -1.25 31.00 0.33
CA ARG A 209 -1.84 32.35 0.22
C ARG A 209 -1.99 33.04 1.56
N VAL A 210 -2.43 32.33 2.61
CA VAL A 210 -2.67 32.93 3.92
C VAL A 210 -1.39 33.05 4.75
N GLY A 211 -0.37 32.23 4.43
CA GLY A 211 0.91 32.23 5.12
C GLY A 211 0.89 31.61 6.52
N PRO A 212 2.07 31.54 7.17
CA PRO A 212 2.22 30.92 8.48
C PRO A 212 1.62 31.80 9.60
N GLY A 213 1.51 31.21 10.80
CA GLY A 213 1.04 31.88 12.00
C GLY A 213 -0.46 32.13 12.00
N LEU A 214 -0.90 33.39 11.96
CA LEU A 214 -2.34 33.70 12.00
C LEU A 214 -3.11 33.09 10.82
N GLY A 215 -2.52 33.09 9.63
CA GLY A 215 -3.14 32.50 8.45
C GLY A 215 -3.38 31.00 8.59
N GLU A 216 -2.38 30.27 9.03
CA GLU A 216 -2.46 28.83 9.33
C GLU A 216 -3.47 28.53 10.44
N TYR A 217 -3.44 29.31 11.53
CA TYR A 217 -4.41 29.19 12.62
C TYR A 217 -5.85 29.43 12.14
N MET A 218 -6.09 30.43 11.30
CA MET A 218 -7.42 30.69 10.75
C MET A 218 -7.86 29.58 9.80
N PHE A 219 -6.94 29.04 8.99
CA PHE A 219 -7.22 27.88 8.13
C PHE A 219 -7.61 26.64 8.94
N ASP A 220 -6.93 26.37 10.07
CA ASP A 220 -7.24 25.28 10.99
C ASP A 220 -8.67 25.34 11.55
N LYS A 221 -9.22 26.56 11.74
CA LYS A 221 -10.59 26.76 12.26
C LYS A 221 -11.68 26.62 11.20
N LEU A 222 -11.33 26.62 9.91
CA LEU A 222 -12.29 26.39 8.85
C LEU A 222 -12.67 24.90 8.79
N PRO A 223 -13.95 24.59 8.49
CA PRO A 223 -14.34 23.20 8.25
C PRO A 223 -13.58 22.66 7.04
N GLN A 224 -12.77 21.66 7.27
CA GLN A 224 -12.11 20.89 6.21
C GLN A 224 -13.01 19.69 5.94
N ASN A 225 -13.72 19.73 4.82
CA ASN A 225 -14.68 18.69 4.42
C ASN A 225 -13.96 17.53 3.72
#